data_d18033efaf8a2e1915b3ae6434be6597
#
_entry.id   d18033efaf8a2e1915b3ae6434be6597
#
_cell.length_a   1.000
_cell.length_b   1.000
_cell.length_c   1.000
_cell.angle_alpha   90.00
_cell.angle_beta   90.00
_cell.angle_gamma   90.00
#
_symmetry.space_group_name_H-M   'P 1'
#
loop_
_entity.id
_entity.type
_entity.pdbx_description
1 polymer ?
#
loop_
_entity_poly.entity_id
_entity_poly.type
_entity_poly.pdbx_seq_one_letter_code
_entity_poly.pdbx_strand_id
1 'polypeptide(L)'
;MTDEEEQFEFDAGPSKSQRKREAHAQQKLGERLAELPETTLKRLPLSDALLANLLELKMLPNSNSALKRQRQFIGKLMRGHDVEEIESILASITDDKVKKRSQRRELVDEWVNNVLTNGDEAINALVLEYPQLDRQTLRQLARNHSRAAENKKAATHKKLHEFIKASIL
;
A
#
# COMPACT_ATOMS: atom_id res chain seq x y z
N MET A 1 -20.51 57.80 30.21
CA MET A 1 -21.15 57.21 29.01
C MET A 1 -19.99 56.64 28.14
N THR A 2 -19.74 55.40 28.35
CA THR A 2 -18.73 54.65 27.62
C THR A 2 -19.47 53.80 26.60
N ASP A 3 -19.31 54.17 25.31
CA ASP A 3 -19.79 53.39 24.19
C ASP A 3 -18.93 52.12 24.10
N GLU A 4 -19.48 50.99 24.49
CA GLU A 4 -18.95 49.67 24.19
C GLU A 4 -19.36 49.36 22.74
N GLU A 5 -18.44 49.59 21.78
CA GLU A 5 -18.56 49.06 20.44
C GLU A 5 -18.35 47.55 20.51
N GLU A 6 -19.46 46.80 20.58
CA GLU A 6 -19.46 45.34 20.31
C GLU A 6 -18.99 45.11 18.85
N GLN A 7 -17.72 44.73 18.69
CA GLN A 7 -17.21 44.19 17.44
C GLN A 7 -17.86 42.83 17.18
N PHE A 8 -18.95 42.85 16.43
CA PHE A 8 -19.46 41.63 15.78
C PHE A 8 -18.40 41.13 14.78
N GLU A 9 -17.57 40.16 15.19
CA GLU A 9 -16.80 39.40 14.27
C GLU A 9 -17.77 38.62 13.35
N PHE A 10 -17.95 39.12 12.15
CA PHE A 10 -18.66 38.43 11.10
C PHE A 10 -17.80 37.22 10.71
N ASP A 11 -18.13 36.04 11.24
CA ASP A 11 -17.57 34.77 10.78
C ASP A 11 -17.98 34.60 9.32
N ALA A 12 -17.15 35.16 8.44
CA ALA A 12 -17.30 35.04 7.01
C ALA A 12 -16.92 33.60 6.63
N GLY A 13 -17.90 32.71 6.63
CA GLY A 13 -17.75 31.33 6.25
C GLY A 13 -16.93 31.15 4.95
N PRO A 14 -16.46 29.95 4.64
CA PRO A 14 -15.44 29.69 3.62
C PRO A 14 -15.77 30.38 2.28
N SER A 15 -14.78 31.06 1.69
CA SER A 15 -14.93 31.80 0.45
C SER A 15 -15.34 30.89 -0.71
N LYS A 16 -15.94 31.45 -1.77
CA LYS A 16 -16.29 30.66 -2.99
C LYS A 16 -15.08 29.89 -3.55
N SER A 17 -13.89 30.49 -3.50
CA SER A 17 -12.64 29.85 -3.96
C SER A 17 -12.23 28.70 -3.06
N GLN A 18 -12.44 28.81 -1.76
CA GLN A 18 -12.16 27.76 -0.80
C GLN A 18 -13.12 26.59 -0.99
N ARG A 19 -14.43 26.83 -1.05
CA ARG A 19 -15.45 25.80 -1.34
C ARG A 19 -15.17 25.05 -2.65
N LYS A 20 -14.69 25.74 -3.68
CA LYS A 20 -14.31 25.13 -4.96
C LYS A 20 -13.09 24.21 -4.80
N ARG A 21 -12.08 24.64 -4.02
CA ARG A 21 -10.88 23.82 -3.74
C ARG A 21 -11.24 22.57 -2.93
N GLU A 22 -12.04 22.71 -1.89
CA GLU A 22 -12.52 21.58 -1.07
C GLU A 22 -13.33 20.58 -1.91
N ALA A 23 -14.28 21.05 -2.73
CA ALA A 23 -15.04 20.18 -3.62
C ALA A 23 -14.14 19.45 -4.62
N HIS A 24 -13.10 20.08 -5.14
CA HIS A 24 -12.14 19.45 -6.04
C HIS A 24 -11.25 18.43 -5.31
N ALA A 25 -10.81 18.71 -4.07
CA ALA A 25 -10.06 17.78 -3.24
C ALA A 25 -10.91 16.53 -2.92
N GLN A 26 -12.17 16.71 -2.53
CA GLN A 26 -13.11 15.63 -2.28
C GLN A 26 -13.35 14.76 -3.52
N GLN A 27 -13.53 15.37 -4.69
CA GLN A 27 -13.69 14.64 -5.94
C GLN A 27 -12.44 13.82 -6.27
N LYS A 28 -11.25 14.44 -6.19
CA LYS A 28 -9.97 13.78 -6.46
C LYS A 28 -9.72 12.62 -5.49
N LEU A 29 -10.05 12.80 -4.20
CA LEU A 29 -9.95 11.72 -3.22
C LEU A 29 -10.93 10.59 -3.55
N GLY A 30 -12.19 10.89 -3.89
CA GLY A 30 -13.17 9.89 -4.31
C GLY A 30 -12.72 9.06 -5.51
N GLU A 31 -12.07 9.67 -6.49
CA GLU A 31 -11.48 8.98 -7.64
C GLU A 31 -10.33 8.04 -7.22
N ARG A 32 -9.45 8.50 -6.33
CA ARG A 32 -8.37 7.66 -5.76
C ARG A 32 -8.93 6.49 -4.96
N LEU A 33 -9.96 6.71 -4.14
CA LEU A 33 -10.62 5.65 -3.36
C LEU A 33 -11.21 4.58 -4.28
N ALA A 34 -11.78 4.96 -5.41
CA ALA A 34 -12.35 4.03 -6.38
C ALA A 34 -11.33 3.03 -6.95
N GLU A 35 -10.05 3.38 -6.99
CA GLU A 35 -8.97 2.52 -7.48
C GLU A 35 -8.43 1.57 -6.40
N LEU A 36 -8.69 1.85 -5.11
CA LEU A 36 -8.14 1.07 -4.01
C LEU A 36 -8.81 -0.30 -3.86
N PRO A 37 -8.07 -1.34 -3.41
CA PRO A 37 -8.66 -2.63 -3.11
C PRO A 37 -9.66 -2.53 -1.94
N GLU A 38 -10.67 -3.40 -1.96
CA GLU A 38 -11.72 -3.47 -0.93
C GLU A 38 -11.15 -3.58 0.49
N THR A 39 -10.08 -4.41 0.65
CA THR A 39 -9.38 -4.57 1.93
C THR A 39 -8.80 -3.28 2.49
N THR A 40 -8.43 -2.34 1.62
CA THR A 40 -7.95 -1.02 2.02
C THR A 40 -9.14 -0.10 2.33
N LEU A 41 -10.18 -0.10 1.51
CA LEU A 41 -11.38 0.71 1.72
C LEU A 41 -12.05 0.41 3.07
N LYS A 42 -12.13 -0.85 3.48
CA LYS A 42 -12.70 -1.27 4.78
C LYS A 42 -11.90 -0.79 6.01
N ARG A 43 -10.69 -0.30 5.82
CA ARG A 43 -9.85 0.25 6.89
C ARG A 43 -9.99 1.76 7.05
N LEU A 44 -10.71 2.41 6.15
CA LEU A 44 -10.90 3.86 6.15
C LEU A 44 -12.21 4.22 6.86
N PRO A 45 -12.30 5.42 7.48
CA PRO A 45 -13.49 5.92 8.14
C PRO A 45 -14.53 6.38 7.09
N LEU A 46 -14.99 5.45 6.28
CA LEU A 46 -16.00 5.69 5.24
C LEU A 46 -17.39 5.32 5.77
N SER A 47 -18.41 6.10 5.41
CA SER A 47 -19.78 5.69 5.64
C SER A 47 -20.14 4.45 4.82
N ASP A 48 -21.07 3.63 5.34
CA ASP A 48 -21.54 2.44 4.63
C ASP A 48 -22.04 2.76 3.22
N ALA A 49 -22.72 3.90 3.07
CA ALA A 49 -23.19 4.37 1.78
C ALA A 49 -22.03 4.66 0.80
N LEU A 50 -20.97 5.32 1.25
CA LEU A 50 -19.82 5.61 0.42
C LEU A 50 -19.06 4.33 0.04
N LEU A 51 -18.84 3.45 1.03
CA LEU A 51 -18.17 2.17 0.80
C LEU A 51 -18.94 1.31 -0.21
N ALA A 52 -20.26 1.16 -0.04
CA ALA A 52 -21.09 0.40 -0.97
C ALA A 52 -21.01 0.95 -2.41
N ASN A 53 -21.08 2.27 -2.58
CA ASN A 53 -21.01 2.90 -3.89
C ASN A 53 -19.62 2.82 -4.54
N LEU A 54 -18.54 2.80 -3.76
CA LEU A 54 -17.18 2.55 -4.24
C LEU A 54 -17.01 1.10 -4.73
N LEU A 55 -17.60 0.15 -4.02
CA LEU A 55 -17.58 -1.27 -4.43
C LEU A 55 -18.46 -1.49 -5.68
N GLU A 56 -19.65 -0.89 -5.72
CA GLU A 56 -20.52 -0.94 -6.90
C GLU A 56 -19.84 -0.39 -8.15
N LEU A 57 -19.10 0.73 -8.05
CA LEU A 57 -18.36 1.30 -9.16
C LEU A 57 -17.40 0.29 -9.81
N LYS A 58 -16.83 -0.62 -9.03
CA LYS A 58 -15.91 -1.67 -9.51
C LYS A 58 -16.61 -2.79 -10.27
N MET A 59 -17.89 -2.97 -10.02
CA MET A 59 -18.72 -4.02 -10.64
C MET A 59 -19.44 -3.52 -11.88
N LEU A 60 -19.48 -2.19 -12.10
CA LEU A 60 -20.17 -1.62 -13.25
C LEU A 60 -19.49 -2.00 -14.58
N PRO A 61 -20.26 -2.32 -15.60
CA PRO A 61 -19.73 -2.53 -16.95
C PRO A 61 -19.09 -1.22 -17.45
N ASN A 62 -18.18 -1.33 -18.39
CA ASN A 62 -17.37 -0.23 -18.92
C ASN A 62 -18.20 0.76 -19.77
N SER A 63 -19.34 1.19 -19.23
CA SER A 63 -20.24 2.17 -19.82
C SER A 63 -19.90 3.57 -19.30
N ASN A 64 -19.42 4.43 -20.19
CA ASN A 64 -19.01 5.80 -19.83
C ASN A 64 -20.09 6.60 -19.10
N SER A 65 -21.38 6.41 -19.44
CA SER A 65 -22.48 7.14 -18.80
C SER A 65 -22.76 6.65 -17.38
N ALA A 66 -22.77 5.32 -17.15
CA ALA A 66 -22.98 4.73 -15.83
C ALA A 66 -21.82 5.07 -14.88
N LEU A 67 -20.58 4.90 -15.34
CA LEU A 67 -19.37 5.24 -14.57
C LEU A 67 -19.34 6.74 -14.21
N LYS A 68 -19.72 7.62 -15.14
CA LYS A 68 -19.77 9.06 -14.88
C LYS A 68 -20.80 9.41 -13.79
N ARG A 69 -22.00 8.82 -13.86
CA ARG A 69 -23.06 9.01 -12.86
C ARG A 69 -22.61 8.53 -11.48
N GLN A 70 -22.03 7.34 -11.42
CA GLN A 70 -21.55 6.75 -10.17
C GLN A 70 -20.44 7.59 -9.55
N ARG A 71 -19.45 8.05 -10.33
CA ARG A 71 -18.39 8.96 -9.85
C ARG A 71 -18.95 10.28 -9.33
N GLN A 72 -19.95 10.86 -9.99
CA GLN A 72 -20.63 12.07 -9.50
C GLN A 72 -21.34 11.83 -8.17
N PHE A 73 -21.97 10.65 -8.00
CA PHE A 73 -22.65 10.31 -6.76
C PHE A 73 -21.65 10.09 -5.62
N ILE A 74 -20.56 9.38 -5.87
CA ILE A 74 -19.43 9.25 -4.92
C ILE A 74 -18.91 10.63 -4.52
N GLY A 75 -18.73 11.55 -5.47
CA GLY A 75 -18.31 12.93 -5.19
C GLY A 75 -19.30 13.70 -4.28
N LYS A 76 -20.60 13.40 -4.35
CA LYS A 76 -21.58 13.98 -3.41
C LYS A 76 -21.47 13.38 -2.02
N LEU A 77 -21.29 12.06 -1.92
CA LEU A 77 -21.11 11.35 -0.64
C LEU A 77 -19.83 11.79 0.07
N MET A 78 -18.78 12.10 -0.67
CA MET A 78 -17.50 12.58 -0.13
C MET A 78 -17.63 13.90 0.65
N ARG A 79 -18.66 14.72 0.41
CA ARG A 79 -18.86 16.00 1.11
C ARG A 79 -19.11 15.86 2.61
N GLY A 80 -19.53 14.70 3.06
CA GLY A 80 -19.76 14.39 4.47
C GLY A 80 -18.55 13.76 5.17
N HIS A 81 -17.40 13.70 4.51
CA HIS A 81 -16.21 13.02 5.04
C HIS A 81 -15.04 14.00 5.19
N ASP A 82 -14.24 13.79 6.21
CA ASP A 82 -12.99 14.51 6.41
C ASP A 82 -11.91 13.97 5.46
N VAL A 83 -11.52 14.82 4.51
CA VAL A 83 -10.50 14.49 3.50
C VAL A 83 -9.14 14.30 4.15
N GLU A 84 -8.78 15.13 5.13
CA GLU A 84 -7.47 15.10 5.78
C GLU A 84 -7.33 13.85 6.64
N GLU A 85 -8.36 13.46 7.36
CA GLU A 85 -8.38 12.21 8.13
C GLU A 85 -8.21 10.99 7.23
N ILE A 86 -8.97 10.90 6.14
CA ILE A 86 -8.86 9.79 5.18
C ILE A 86 -7.47 9.74 4.54
N GLU A 87 -6.92 10.88 4.12
CA GLU A 87 -5.58 10.94 3.53
C GLU A 87 -4.49 10.55 4.52
N SER A 88 -4.59 10.98 5.78
CA SER A 88 -3.67 10.59 6.86
C SER A 88 -3.66 9.07 7.08
N ILE A 89 -4.84 8.45 7.15
CA ILE A 89 -4.94 6.98 7.31
C ILE A 89 -4.43 6.26 6.08
N LEU A 90 -4.71 6.76 4.86
CA LEU A 90 -4.16 6.18 3.63
C LEU A 90 -2.64 6.23 3.58
N ALA A 91 -2.04 7.34 3.99
CA ALA A 91 -0.59 7.47 4.10
C ALA A 91 -0.02 6.42 5.07
N SER A 92 -0.59 6.31 6.28
CA SER A 92 -0.19 5.30 7.27
C SER A 92 -0.28 3.87 6.73
N ILE A 93 -1.39 3.51 6.04
CA ILE A 93 -1.55 2.18 5.42
C ILE A 93 -0.49 1.92 4.35
N THR A 94 -0.14 2.96 3.59
CA THR A 94 0.88 2.86 2.53
C THR A 94 2.26 2.67 3.13
N ASP A 95 2.60 3.45 4.15
CA ASP A 95 3.88 3.37 4.86
C ASP A 95 4.06 2.00 5.54
N ASP A 96 3.02 1.47 6.16
CA ASP A 96 3.02 0.12 6.73
C ASP A 96 3.29 -0.96 5.67
N LYS A 97 2.69 -0.84 4.49
CA LYS A 97 2.93 -1.78 3.39
C LYS A 97 4.37 -1.69 2.86
N VAL A 98 4.87 -0.47 2.70
CA VAL A 98 6.26 -0.23 2.27
C VAL A 98 7.24 -0.79 3.29
N LYS A 99 7.03 -0.49 4.58
CA LYS A 99 7.85 -0.99 5.69
C LYS A 99 7.85 -2.52 5.75
N LYS A 100 6.69 -3.17 5.69
CA LYS A 100 6.59 -4.64 5.67
C LYS A 100 7.30 -5.25 4.46
N ARG A 101 7.18 -4.61 3.28
CA ARG A 101 7.86 -5.06 2.07
C ARG A 101 9.38 -4.93 2.19
N SER A 102 9.87 -3.83 2.79
CA SER A 102 11.31 -3.64 3.07
C SER A 102 11.83 -4.70 4.02
N GLN A 103 11.18 -4.88 5.17
CA GLN A 103 11.55 -5.89 6.16
C GLN A 103 11.61 -7.31 5.56
N ARG A 104 10.65 -7.67 4.71
CA ARG A 104 10.66 -8.97 4.02
C ARG A 104 11.83 -9.12 3.05
N ARG A 105 12.19 -8.05 2.33
CA ARG A 105 13.36 -8.07 1.45
C ARG A 105 14.65 -8.21 2.24
N GLU A 106 14.80 -7.43 3.30
CA GLU A 106 15.95 -7.49 4.21
C GLU A 106 16.13 -8.88 4.79
N LEU A 107 15.05 -9.53 5.23
CA LEU A 107 15.07 -10.91 5.73
C LEU A 107 15.56 -11.91 4.68
N VAL A 108 15.09 -11.81 3.43
CA VAL A 108 15.55 -12.68 2.34
C VAL A 108 17.02 -12.43 2.03
N ASP A 109 17.45 -11.17 1.95
CA ASP A 109 18.84 -10.80 1.70
C ASP A 109 19.77 -11.30 2.81
N GLU A 110 19.35 -11.21 4.06
CA GLU A 110 20.07 -11.74 5.22
C GLU A 110 20.24 -13.26 5.14
N TRP A 111 19.17 -14.00 4.83
CA TRP A 111 19.24 -15.44 4.65
C TRP A 111 20.12 -15.85 3.48
N VAL A 112 20.04 -15.16 2.34
CA VAL A 112 20.91 -15.41 1.18
C VAL A 112 22.37 -15.22 1.58
N ASN A 113 22.71 -14.10 2.23
CA ASN A 113 24.08 -13.82 2.68
C ASN A 113 24.56 -14.88 3.69
N ASN A 114 23.71 -15.25 4.63
CA ASN A 114 24.03 -16.27 5.63
C ASN A 114 24.30 -17.64 4.98
N VAL A 115 23.47 -18.08 4.04
CA VAL A 115 23.67 -19.32 3.29
C VAL A 115 24.96 -19.30 2.47
N LEU A 116 25.31 -18.17 1.87
CA LEU A 116 26.54 -18.03 1.08
C LEU A 116 27.80 -17.98 1.95
N THR A 117 27.70 -17.47 3.17
CA THR A 117 28.84 -17.32 4.10
C THR A 117 29.05 -18.57 4.95
N ASN A 118 27.99 -19.11 5.56
CA ASN A 118 28.04 -20.17 6.57
C ASN A 118 27.63 -21.55 6.01
N GLY A 119 27.25 -21.63 4.74
CA GLY A 119 26.99 -22.89 4.02
C GLY A 119 25.95 -23.78 4.67
N ASP A 120 26.32 -25.05 4.94
CA ASP A 120 25.39 -26.08 5.43
C ASP A 120 24.78 -25.76 6.82
N GLU A 121 25.45 -25.04 7.66
CA GLU A 121 24.94 -24.61 8.98
C GLU A 121 23.76 -23.65 8.80
N ALA A 122 23.93 -22.64 8.00
CA ALA A 122 22.86 -21.68 7.68
C ALA A 122 21.68 -22.34 6.94
N ILE A 123 21.98 -23.28 6.02
CA ILE A 123 20.94 -24.04 5.33
C ILE A 123 20.12 -24.88 6.32
N ASN A 124 20.75 -25.52 7.30
CA ASN A 124 20.04 -26.28 8.33
C ASN A 124 19.14 -25.38 9.18
N ALA A 125 19.63 -24.21 9.60
CA ALA A 125 18.86 -23.24 10.36
C ALA A 125 17.66 -22.71 9.52
N LEU A 126 17.90 -22.38 8.26
CA LEU A 126 16.87 -21.89 7.35
C LEU A 126 15.76 -22.92 7.11
N VAL A 127 16.10 -24.19 6.90
CA VAL A 127 15.10 -25.26 6.71
C VAL A 127 14.36 -25.60 8.00
N LEU A 128 14.99 -25.41 9.16
CA LEU A 128 14.31 -25.56 10.46
C LEU A 128 13.22 -24.49 10.65
N GLU A 129 13.50 -23.25 10.26
CA GLU A 129 12.58 -22.13 10.34
C GLU A 129 11.51 -22.17 9.23
N TYR A 130 11.90 -22.60 8.02
CA TYR A 130 11.04 -22.71 6.83
C TYR A 130 11.07 -24.13 6.26
N PRO A 131 10.28 -25.08 6.83
CA PRO A 131 10.33 -26.51 6.45
C PRO A 131 9.92 -26.81 4.99
N GLN A 132 9.26 -25.87 4.33
CA GLN A 132 8.87 -25.98 2.91
C GLN A 132 10.05 -25.83 1.96
N LEU A 133 11.21 -25.35 2.43
CA LEU A 133 12.40 -25.21 1.62
C LEU A 133 13.11 -26.55 1.40
N ASP A 134 13.42 -26.87 0.15
CA ASP A 134 14.21 -28.05 -0.15
C ASP A 134 15.70 -27.84 0.11
N ARG A 135 16.21 -28.58 1.10
CA ARG A 135 17.61 -28.53 1.53
C ARG A 135 18.58 -28.86 0.41
N GLN A 136 18.24 -29.83 -0.44
CA GLN A 136 19.13 -30.29 -1.51
C GLN A 136 19.28 -29.19 -2.57
N THR A 137 18.19 -28.56 -2.95
CA THR A 137 18.17 -27.42 -3.86
C THR A 137 18.98 -26.24 -3.33
N LEU A 138 18.83 -25.89 -2.03
CA LEU A 138 19.62 -24.84 -1.40
C LEU A 138 21.12 -25.12 -1.49
N ARG A 139 21.55 -26.34 -1.16
CA ARG A 139 22.95 -26.77 -1.27
C ARG A 139 23.47 -26.66 -2.70
N GLN A 140 22.66 -27.07 -3.66
CA GLN A 140 23.05 -26.99 -5.06
C GLN A 140 23.19 -25.56 -5.54
N LEU A 141 22.24 -24.68 -5.18
CA LEU A 141 22.31 -23.26 -5.54
C LEU A 141 23.50 -22.55 -4.91
N ALA A 142 23.77 -22.82 -3.62
CA ALA A 142 24.93 -22.27 -2.93
C ALA A 142 26.25 -22.72 -3.56
N ARG A 143 26.39 -24.03 -3.88
CA ARG A 143 27.57 -24.57 -4.58
C ARG A 143 27.73 -23.98 -5.98
N ASN A 144 26.64 -23.80 -6.70
CA ASN A 144 26.66 -23.20 -8.03
C ASN A 144 27.16 -21.76 -7.96
N HIS A 145 26.78 -21.01 -6.92
CA HIS A 145 27.28 -19.66 -6.69
C HIS A 145 28.78 -19.64 -6.36
N SER A 146 29.23 -20.50 -5.44
CA SER A 146 30.64 -20.54 -5.04
C SER A 146 31.59 -20.95 -6.18
N ARG A 147 31.13 -21.78 -7.11
CA ARG A 147 31.88 -22.24 -8.29
C ARG A 147 31.72 -21.34 -9.51
N ALA A 148 30.86 -20.38 -9.47
CA ALA A 148 30.56 -19.51 -10.60
C ALA A 148 31.74 -18.57 -10.90
N ALA A 149 32.05 -18.41 -12.18
CA ALA A 149 32.94 -17.34 -12.63
C ALA A 149 32.34 -15.98 -12.33
N GLU A 150 33.15 -14.94 -12.15
CA GLU A 150 32.74 -13.62 -11.67
C GLU A 150 31.58 -13.04 -12.49
N ASN A 151 31.60 -13.18 -13.81
CA ASN A 151 30.53 -12.73 -14.71
C ASN A 151 29.19 -13.48 -14.52
N LYS A 152 29.18 -14.63 -13.84
CA LYS A 152 27.99 -15.44 -13.57
C LYS A 152 27.51 -15.36 -12.11
N LYS A 153 28.28 -14.77 -11.21
CA LYS A 153 27.94 -14.67 -9.78
C LYS A 153 26.62 -13.96 -9.55
N ALA A 154 26.36 -12.84 -10.20
CA ALA A 154 25.11 -12.12 -10.08
C ALA A 154 23.88 -12.97 -10.48
N ALA A 155 24.02 -13.77 -11.55
CA ALA A 155 22.94 -14.64 -12.00
C ALA A 155 22.66 -15.82 -11.04
N THR A 156 23.72 -16.41 -10.46
CA THR A 156 23.58 -17.50 -9.48
C THR A 156 23.07 -16.99 -8.13
N HIS A 157 23.50 -15.80 -7.68
CA HIS A 157 22.95 -15.11 -6.51
C HIS A 157 21.46 -14.86 -6.69
N LYS A 158 21.05 -14.32 -7.83
CA LYS A 158 19.64 -14.06 -8.13
C LYS A 158 18.79 -15.34 -8.05
N LYS A 159 19.29 -16.48 -8.56
CA LYS A 159 18.58 -17.77 -8.48
C LYS A 159 18.37 -18.22 -7.03
N LEU A 160 19.39 -18.12 -6.19
CA LEU A 160 19.30 -18.46 -4.78
C LEU A 160 18.31 -17.52 -4.06
N HIS A 161 18.42 -16.21 -4.31
CA HIS A 161 17.52 -15.20 -3.75
C HIS A 161 16.05 -15.46 -4.12
N GLU A 162 15.74 -15.70 -5.40
CA GLU A 162 14.36 -15.98 -5.83
C GLU A 162 13.82 -17.29 -5.26
N PHE A 163 14.68 -18.32 -5.11
CA PHE A 163 14.26 -19.57 -4.49
C PHE A 163 13.90 -19.40 -3.01
N ILE A 164 14.73 -18.72 -2.23
CA ILE A 164 14.48 -18.43 -0.82
C ILE A 164 13.23 -17.52 -0.69
N LYS A 165 13.14 -16.47 -1.49
CA LYS A 165 12.04 -15.52 -1.50
C LYS A 165 10.68 -16.20 -1.77
N ALA A 166 10.61 -17.09 -2.76
CA ALA A 166 9.37 -17.79 -3.13
C ALA A 166 8.81 -18.66 -2.01
N SER A 167 9.66 -19.07 -1.07
CA SER A 167 9.27 -19.96 0.04
C SER A 167 9.03 -19.22 1.36
N ILE A 168 9.60 -18.01 1.54
CA ILE A 168 9.45 -17.21 2.77
C ILE A 168 8.30 -16.20 2.64
N LEU A 169 7.99 -15.74 1.43
CA LEU A 169 7.02 -14.65 1.17
C LEU A 169 5.73 -15.15 0.53
#